data_76ab38a22fdae38433c1dc4c02bd272f
#
_entry.id   76ab38a22fdae38433c1dc4c02bd272f
#
_cell.length_a   1.000
_cell.length_b   1.000
_cell.length_c   1.000
_cell.angle_alpha   90.00
_cell.angle_beta   90.00
_cell.angle_gamma   90.00
#
_symmetry.space_group_name_H-M   'P 1'
#
loop_
_entity.id
_entity.type
_entity.pdbx_description
1 polymer ?
#
loop_
_entity_poly.entity_id
_entity_poly.type
_entity_poly.pdbx_seq_one_letter_code
_entity_poly.pdbx_strand_id
1 'polypeptide(L)'
;RILTGVVSYSLRIMEILAETRETLPALKIGIFGAETFSDQMKQRIRDGLGIEVFDIYGMTETGGIGTLGMDCPDHSGLHQWEDHYLVEIVDPASGAPRPDGEAGEVVVTALTREALPVVRFRTGDLSRIVSRQPCACGRTHLRLARISGRLDDMLIVSGVNFFPAQVEQSLLKVPGVLPNYQLIIEDHHGIKRLHVTVEAEKGVTGYMVEKQLKEDLGFSPDGEIVPAGSLPRPEGKAKRVFFKDVP
;
A
#
# COMPACT_ATOMS: atom_id res chain seq x y z
N ARG A 1 -2.32 -5.84 24.10
CA ARG A 1 -1.40 -6.64 23.26
C ARG A 1 -1.19 -5.94 21.92
N ILE A 2 -0.13 -6.29 21.20
CA ILE A 2 0.26 -5.73 19.91
C ILE A 2 0.24 -6.86 18.87
N LEU A 3 -0.31 -6.59 17.69
CA LEU A 3 -0.21 -7.43 16.51
C LEU A 3 0.76 -6.78 15.52
N THR A 4 1.74 -7.52 15.03
CA THR A 4 2.67 -7.05 13.99
C THR A 4 2.61 -8.01 12.80
N GLY A 5 2.72 -7.46 11.59
CA GLY A 5 2.69 -8.30 10.39
C GLY A 5 2.48 -7.51 9.10
N VAL A 6 2.06 -8.22 8.06
CA VAL A 6 1.64 -7.63 6.80
C VAL A 6 0.13 -7.37 6.81
N VAL A 7 -0.31 -6.41 6.03
CA VAL A 7 -1.71 -5.97 5.98
C VAL A 7 -2.66 -7.09 5.55
N SER A 8 -2.30 -7.84 4.52
CA SER A 8 -3.10 -8.96 4.01
C SER A 8 -3.37 -10.04 5.07
N TYR A 9 -2.44 -10.24 6.02
CA TYR A 9 -2.63 -11.19 7.11
C TYR A 9 -3.65 -10.71 8.15
N SER A 10 -3.74 -9.40 8.40
CA SER A 10 -4.77 -8.84 9.29
C SER A 10 -6.18 -9.06 8.74
N LEU A 11 -6.35 -9.01 7.42
CA LEU A 11 -7.64 -9.31 6.79
C LEU A 11 -8.05 -10.78 7.01
N ARG A 12 -7.08 -11.70 6.92
CA ARG A 12 -7.35 -13.11 7.19
C ARG A 12 -7.76 -13.35 8.66
N ILE A 13 -7.12 -12.64 9.60
CA ILE A 13 -7.53 -12.70 11.02
C ILE A 13 -8.98 -12.21 11.17
N MET A 14 -9.35 -11.10 10.52
CA MET A 14 -10.73 -10.58 10.56
C MET A 14 -11.75 -11.59 10.02
N GLU A 15 -11.45 -12.27 8.91
CA GLU A 15 -12.29 -13.33 8.34
C GLU A 15 -12.50 -14.47 9.37
N ILE A 16 -11.40 -14.97 9.96
CA ILE A 16 -11.47 -16.05 10.96
C ILE A 16 -12.30 -15.63 12.18
N LEU A 17 -12.10 -14.41 12.69
CA LEU A 17 -12.88 -13.91 13.82
C LEU A 17 -14.38 -13.81 13.50
N ALA A 18 -14.73 -13.44 12.27
CA ALA A 18 -16.12 -13.42 11.82
C ALA A 18 -16.71 -14.85 11.72
N GLU A 19 -15.93 -15.81 11.19
CA GLU A 19 -16.34 -17.22 11.07
C GLU A 19 -16.53 -17.89 12.45
N THR A 20 -15.57 -17.66 13.37
CA THR A 20 -15.58 -18.28 14.71
C THR A 20 -16.41 -17.53 15.73
N ARG A 21 -16.82 -16.29 15.42
CA ARG A 21 -17.48 -15.35 16.35
C ARG A 21 -16.63 -15.04 17.58
N GLU A 22 -15.32 -15.15 17.45
CA GLU A 22 -14.36 -14.82 18.51
C GLU A 22 -14.01 -13.33 18.47
N THR A 23 -13.47 -12.83 19.58
CA THR A 23 -13.00 -11.45 19.73
C THR A 23 -11.62 -11.39 20.36
N LEU A 24 -10.89 -10.32 20.12
CA LEU A 24 -9.54 -10.10 20.66
C LEU A 24 -9.50 -8.86 21.58
N PRO A 25 -10.23 -8.84 22.73
CA PRO A 25 -10.41 -7.64 23.56
C PRO A 25 -9.09 -7.10 24.15
N ALA A 26 -8.07 -7.94 24.27
CA ALA A 26 -6.76 -7.55 24.74
C ALA A 26 -5.86 -6.96 23.65
N LEU A 27 -6.23 -7.09 22.36
CA LEU A 27 -5.50 -6.48 21.26
C LEU A 27 -5.85 -4.99 21.22
N LYS A 28 -4.84 -4.10 21.12
CA LYS A 28 -5.02 -2.65 21.13
C LYS A 28 -4.29 -1.95 20.00
N ILE A 29 -3.21 -2.54 19.51
CA ILE A 29 -2.32 -1.92 18.54
C ILE A 29 -2.02 -2.91 17.42
N GLY A 30 -2.11 -2.46 16.19
CA GLY A 30 -1.59 -3.11 14.99
C GLY A 30 -0.43 -2.32 14.41
N ILE A 31 0.68 -2.98 14.09
CA ILE A 31 1.84 -2.39 13.43
C ILE A 31 2.05 -3.17 12.14
N PHE A 32 1.78 -2.53 11.01
CA PHE A 32 1.78 -3.19 9.72
C PHE A 32 2.74 -2.50 8.74
N GLY A 33 3.35 -3.28 7.86
CA GLY A 33 4.25 -2.80 6.82
C GLY A 33 4.52 -3.86 5.76
N ALA A 34 5.55 -3.64 4.96
CA ALA A 34 5.97 -4.50 3.87
C ALA A 34 4.97 -4.66 2.71
N GLU A 35 3.80 -4.07 2.80
CA GLU A 35 2.80 -3.95 1.74
C GLU A 35 2.31 -2.51 1.66
N THR A 36 2.05 -2.02 0.45
CA THR A 36 1.33 -0.75 0.26
C THR A 36 -0.15 -0.99 0.54
N PHE A 37 -0.78 -0.10 1.28
CA PHE A 37 -2.22 -0.17 1.57
C PHE A 37 -2.83 1.23 1.69
N SER A 38 -4.09 1.34 1.32
CA SER A 38 -4.84 2.59 1.30
C SER A 38 -5.30 3.03 2.69
N ASP A 39 -5.72 4.30 2.83
CA ASP A 39 -6.34 4.79 4.06
C ASP A 39 -7.66 4.08 4.36
N GLN A 40 -8.41 3.70 3.33
CA GLN A 40 -9.63 2.90 3.46
C GLN A 40 -9.31 1.52 4.05
N MET A 41 -8.21 0.90 3.61
CA MET A 41 -7.76 -0.37 4.17
C MET A 41 -7.35 -0.22 5.64
N LYS A 42 -6.59 0.85 5.98
CA LYS A 42 -6.24 1.17 7.36
C LYS A 42 -7.49 1.29 8.24
N GLN A 43 -8.47 2.06 7.79
CA GLN A 43 -9.72 2.25 8.51
C GLN A 43 -10.49 0.94 8.68
N ARG A 44 -10.57 0.13 7.62
CA ARG A 44 -11.24 -1.17 7.69
C ARG A 44 -10.62 -2.11 8.75
N ILE A 45 -9.29 -2.13 8.85
CA ILE A 45 -8.59 -2.93 9.86
C ILE A 45 -8.85 -2.38 11.27
N ARG A 46 -8.81 -1.05 11.43
CA ARG A 46 -9.13 -0.39 12.71
C ARG A 46 -10.53 -0.80 13.20
N ASP A 47 -11.50 -0.68 12.34
CA ASP A 47 -12.91 -0.96 12.66
C ASP A 47 -13.15 -2.45 12.90
N GLY A 48 -12.57 -3.31 12.05
CA GLY A 48 -12.78 -4.76 12.12
C GLY A 48 -12.10 -5.44 13.31
N LEU A 49 -10.94 -4.95 13.74
CA LEU A 49 -10.21 -5.49 14.90
C LEU A 49 -10.37 -4.66 16.18
N GLY A 50 -10.93 -3.44 16.10
CA GLY A 50 -11.06 -2.53 17.24
C GLY A 50 -9.71 -2.05 17.79
N ILE A 51 -8.74 -1.77 16.92
CA ILE A 51 -7.35 -1.44 17.28
C ILE A 51 -6.89 -0.13 16.66
N GLU A 52 -5.85 0.47 17.25
CA GLU A 52 -5.08 1.53 16.60
C GLU A 52 -4.08 0.92 15.61
N VAL A 53 -3.98 1.48 14.40
CA VAL A 53 -3.14 0.94 13.32
C VAL A 53 -2.02 1.91 12.97
N PHE A 54 -0.79 1.43 13.05
CA PHE A 54 0.43 2.15 12.71
C PHE A 54 1.09 1.52 11.50
N ASP A 55 1.59 2.37 10.62
CA ASP A 55 2.36 1.99 9.44
C ASP A 55 3.86 2.04 9.76
N ILE A 56 4.63 1.07 9.25
CA ILE A 56 6.09 1.03 9.34
C ILE A 56 6.71 0.87 7.97
N TYR A 57 7.84 1.55 7.77
CA TYR A 57 8.59 1.53 6.52
C TYR A 57 10.02 1.06 6.74
N GLY A 58 10.49 0.23 5.83
CA GLY A 58 11.84 -0.30 5.80
C GLY A 58 11.95 -1.48 4.84
N MET A 59 13.19 -1.89 4.59
CA MET A 59 13.53 -2.96 3.66
C MET A 59 14.78 -3.70 4.12
N THR A 60 15.06 -4.83 3.52
CA THR A 60 16.23 -5.67 3.86
C THR A 60 17.55 -4.87 3.74
N GLU A 61 17.67 -4.03 2.72
CA GLU A 61 18.83 -3.20 2.44
C GLU A 61 19.09 -2.18 3.54
N THR A 62 18.07 -1.80 4.30
CA THR A 62 18.18 -0.90 5.46
C THR A 62 18.13 -1.62 6.81
N GLY A 63 18.09 -2.96 6.81
CA GLY A 63 18.13 -3.78 8.03
C GLY A 63 16.81 -4.42 8.41
N GLY A 64 15.75 -4.22 7.63
CA GLY A 64 14.45 -4.88 7.80
C GLY A 64 13.26 -3.94 7.86
N ILE A 65 12.11 -4.49 8.18
CA ILE A 65 10.83 -3.76 8.29
C ILE A 65 10.91 -2.77 9.46
N GLY A 66 10.47 -1.52 9.24
CA GLY A 66 10.44 -0.47 10.26
C GLY A 66 11.78 0.20 10.55
N THR A 67 12.86 -0.20 9.86
CA THR A 67 14.19 0.37 10.08
C THR A 67 14.40 1.76 9.52
N LEU A 68 13.57 2.20 8.56
CA LEU A 68 13.61 3.57 8.03
C LEU A 68 12.69 4.51 8.80
N GLY A 69 11.49 4.07 9.13
CA GLY A 69 10.57 4.96 9.81
C GLY A 69 9.27 4.31 10.26
N MET A 70 8.49 5.08 11.02
CA MET A 70 7.23 4.62 11.61
C MET A 70 6.25 5.77 11.79
N ASP A 71 4.97 5.44 11.64
CA ASP A 71 3.82 6.27 12.02
C ASP A 71 3.80 6.56 13.54
N CYS A 72 3.03 7.53 13.95
CA CYS A 72 2.83 7.90 15.35
C CYS A 72 1.34 8.16 15.64
N PRO A 73 0.94 8.34 16.91
CA PRO A 73 -0.48 8.60 17.24
C PRO A 73 -1.12 9.82 16.58
N ASP A 74 -0.32 10.76 16.06
CA ASP A 74 -0.79 11.91 15.29
C ASP A 74 -1.16 11.56 13.82
N HIS A 75 -0.70 10.41 13.32
CA HIS A 75 -0.92 9.91 11.95
C HIS A 75 -0.61 10.93 10.83
N SER A 76 0.31 11.85 11.09
CA SER A 76 0.68 12.93 10.17
C SER A 76 1.86 12.59 9.25
N GLY A 77 2.19 11.30 9.11
CA GLY A 77 3.26 10.76 8.28
C GLY A 77 4.21 9.85 9.03
N LEU A 78 5.10 9.21 8.27
CA LEU A 78 6.10 8.27 8.77
C LEU A 78 7.35 9.04 9.22
N HIS A 79 7.63 9.10 10.52
CA HIS A 79 8.87 9.65 11.06
C HIS A 79 10.05 8.83 10.58
N GLN A 80 11.04 9.47 9.98
CA GLN A 80 12.25 8.82 9.48
C GLN A 80 13.35 8.90 10.55
N TRP A 81 14.13 7.83 10.72
CA TRP A 81 15.21 7.78 11.72
C TRP A 81 16.45 8.50 11.18
N GLU A 82 16.45 9.85 11.25
CA GLU A 82 17.50 10.73 10.68
C GLU A 82 18.86 10.60 11.37
N ASP A 83 18.92 10.00 12.54
CA ASP A 83 20.15 9.61 13.24
C ASP A 83 20.83 8.38 12.61
N HIS A 84 20.07 7.58 11.85
CA HIS A 84 20.57 6.38 11.18
C HIS A 84 20.59 6.49 9.65
N TYR A 85 19.71 7.30 9.07
CA TYR A 85 19.53 7.40 7.62
C TYR A 85 19.31 8.84 7.17
N LEU A 86 20.02 9.22 6.11
CA LEU A 86 19.66 10.37 5.29
C LEU A 86 18.64 9.92 4.24
N VAL A 87 17.47 10.56 4.23
CA VAL A 87 16.39 10.28 3.27
C VAL A 87 16.21 11.47 2.34
N GLU A 88 16.26 11.21 1.03
CA GLU A 88 16.05 12.17 -0.04
C GLU A 88 14.82 11.76 -0.85
N ILE A 89 14.12 12.75 -1.43
CA ILE A 89 13.12 12.52 -2.48
C ILE A 89 13.69 13.06 -3.77
N VAL A 90 13.76 12.22 -4.80
CA VAL A 90 14.35 12.59 -6.08
C VAL A 90 13.40 12.36 -7.24
N ASP A 91 13.63 13.08 -8.32
CA ASP A 91 13.00 12.79 -9.60
C ASP A 91 13.49 11.43 -10.12
N PRO A 92 12.58 10.49 -10.44
CA PRO A 92 12.98 9.14 -10.84
C PRO A 92 13.80 9.08 -12.13
N ALA A 93 13.62 10.03 -13.04
CA ALA A 93 14.31 10.02 -14.34
C ALA A 93 15.70 10.68 -14.25
N SER A 94 15.79 11.84 -13.61
CA SER A 94 17.03 12.64 -13.54
C SER A 94 17.88 12.38 -12.29
N GLY A 95 17.27 11.85 -11.21
CA GLY A 95 17.92 11.73 -9.90
C GLY A 95 18.10 13.07 -9.16
N ALA A 96 17.55 14.17 -9.69
CA ALA A 96 17.61 15.48 -9.06
C ALA A 96 16.71 15.55 -7.82
N PRO A 97 17.14 16.23 -6.73
CA PRO A 97 16.31 16.41 -5.54
C PRO A 97 14.99 17.13 -5.86
N ARG A 98 13.91 16.67 -5.24
CA ARG A 98 12.58 17.29 -5.30
C ARG A 98 12.35 18.19 -4.09
N PRO A 99 11.66 19.33 -4.25
CA PRO A 99 11.20 20.14 -3.13
C PRO A 99 10.28 19.35 -2.18
N ASP A 100 10.26 19.73 -0.89
CA ASP A 100 9.32 19.18 0.08
C ASP A 100 7.88 19.36 -0.40
N GLY A 101 7.06 18.33 -0.23
CA GLY A 101 5.68 18.27 -0.72
C GLY A 101 5.52 17.65 -2.12
N GLU A 102 6.55 17.66 -2.95
CA GLU A 102 6.51 17.00 -4.27
C GLU A 102 6.80 15.50 -4.17
N ALA A 103 6.06 14.73 -4.97
CA ALA A 103 6.25 13.28 -5.06
C ALA A 103 7.50 12.92 -5.88
N GLY A 104 8.22 11.90 -5.43
CA GLY A 104 9.39 11.37 -6.12
C GLY A 104 9.81 10.03 -5.53
N GLU A 105 10.93 9.52 -6.01
CA GLU A 105 11.52 8.29 -5.52
C GLU A 105 12.26 8.53 -4.19
N VAL A 106 12.05 7.63 -3.24
CA VAL A 106 12.77 7.63 -1.98
C VAL A 106 14.19 7.10 -2.22
N VAL A 107 15.17 7.88 -1.83
CA VAL A 107 16.59 7.52 -1.87
C VAL A 107 17.15 7.55 -0.46
N VAL A 108 17.94 6.54 -0.11
CA VAL A 108 18.42 6.34 1.27
C VAL A 108 19.94 6.20 1.33
N THR A 109 20.56 6.93 2.25
CA THR A 109 21.97 6.75 2.64
C THR A 109 22.04 6.31 4.09
N ALA A 110 22.68 5.18 4.36
CA ALA A 110 22.94 4.72 5.73
C ALA A 110 24.08 5.51 6.35
N LEU A 111 23.88 6.03 7.57
CA LEU A 111 24.86 6.84 8.28
C LEU A 111 25.66 6.03 9.32
N THR A 112 25.09 4.95 9.83
CA THR A 112 25.63 4.21 10.98
C THR A 112 25.88 2.72 10.68
N ARG A 113 25.56 2.25 9.47
CA ARG A 113 25.70 0.81 9.15
C ARG A 113 27.10 0.48 8.64
N GLU A 114 27.71 -0.52 9.25
CA GLU A 114 29.00 -1.07 8.83
C GLU A 114 28.85 -2.16 7.76
N ALA A 115 27.89 -3.08 7.96
CA ALA A 115 27.54 -4.10 6.99
C ALA A 115 26.45 -3.57 6.04
N LEU A 116 26.66 -3.72 4.73
CA LEU A 116 25.82 -3.19 3.67
C LEU A 116 25.58 -1.68 3.83
N PRO A 117 26.63 -0.85 3.82
CA PRO A 117 26.50 0.62 3.94
C PRO A 117 25.99 1.20 2.60
N VAL A 118 24.68 1.26 2.46
CA VAL A 118 24.05 1.82 1.26
C VAL A 118 24.30 3.33 1.20
N VAL A 119 24.68 3.83 0.02
CA VAL A 119 24.89 5.26 -0.25
C VAL A 119 24.04 5.63 -1.45
N ARG A 120 23.14 6.60 -1.26
CA ARG A 120 22.13 7.03 -2.24
C ARG A 120 21.44 5.85 -2.94
N PHE A 121 21.04 4.88 -2.14
CA PHE A 121 20.33 3.69 -2.62
C PHE A 121 18.93 4.09 -3.09
N ARG A 122 18.64 3.81 -4.35
CA ARG A 122 17.34 4.05 -4.97
C ARG A 122 16.42 2.90 -4.60
N THR A 123 15.38 3.19 -3.81
CA THR A 123 14.51 2.15 -3.26
C THR A 123 13.46 1.65 -4.26
N GLY A 124 13.18 2.44 -5.30
CA GLY A 124 12.05 2.23 -6.19
C GLY A 124 10.70 2.66 -5.58
N ASP A 125 10.65 2.98 -4.29
CA ASP A 125 9.43 3.39 -3.62
C ASP A 125 9.13 4.88 -3.86
N LEU A 126 7.86 5.22 -4.04
CA LEU A 126 7.40 6.59 -4.26
C LEU A 126 6.77 7.17 -3.01
N SER A 127 7.23 8.36 -2.64
CA SER A 127 6.70 9.13 -1.51
C SER A 127 6.97 10.63 -1.68
N ARG A 128 6.73 11.41 -0.63
CA ARG A 128 7.13 12.83 -0.54
C ARG A 128 7.42 13.18 0.92
N ILE A 129 8.23 14.19 1.14
CA ILE A 129 8.38 14.78 2.48
C ILE A 129 7.13 15.61 2.78
N VAL A 130 6.39 15.26 3.84
CA VAL A 130 5.21 16.01 4.26
C VAL A 130 5.53 17.12 5.26
N SER A 131 6.58 16.94 6.05
CA SER A 131 7.01 17.96 7.00
C SER A 131 8.40 17.68 7.58
N ARG A 132 9.14 18.77 7.85
CA ARG A 132 10.39 18.76 8.66
C ARG A 132 10.19 19.44 10.02
N GLN A 133 8.98 19.89 10.31
CA GLN A 133 8.65 20.56 11.58
C GLN A 133 8.40 19.52 12.67
N PRO A 134 8.64 19.87 13.93
CA PRO A 134 8.30 19.01 15.07
C PRO A 134 6.85 18.52 14.99
N CYS A 135 6.62 17.28 15.36
CA CYS A 135 5.30 16.66 15.38
C CYS A 135 4.64 16.88 16.77
N ALA A 136 3.31 16.86 16.80
CA ALA A 136 2.53 16.87 18.02
C ALA A 136 2.86 15.71 18.98
N CYS A 137 3.39 14.58 18.46
CA CYS A 137 3.87 13.47 19.26
C CYS A 137 5.23 13.73 19.97
N GLY A 138 5.83 14.90 19.78
CA GLY A 138 7.10 15.33 20.36
C GLY A 138 8.36 14.96 19.57
N ARG A 139 8.26 14.18 18.49
CA ARG A 139 9.40 13.84 17.61
C ARG A 139 9.73 15.01 16.69
N THR A 140 11.03 15.18 16.42
CA THR A 140 11.57 16.23 15.54
C THR A 140 12.00 15.73 14.16
N HIS A 141 12.01 14.42 13.96
CA HIS A 141 12.36 13.79 12.68
C HIS A 141 11.45 14.22 11.54
N LEU A 142 12.01 14.34 10.35
CA LEU A 142 11.21 14.56 9.15
C LEU A 142 10.17 13.44 8.97
N ARG A 143 9.07 13.77 8.31
CA ARG A 143 7.99 12.82 8.03
C ARG A 143 7.80 12.65 6.54
N LEU A 144 7.77 11.40 6.09
CA LEU A 144 7.33 11.03 4.75
C LEU A 144 5.82 10.79 4.73
N ALA A 145 5.20 11.04 3.59
CA ALA A 145 3.90 10.45 3.30
C ALA A 145 4.03 8.92 3.29
N ARG A 146 2.91 8.21 3.41
CA ARG A 146 2.89 6.77 3.16
C ARG A 146 3.41 6.48 1.75
N ILE A 147 4.05 5.34 1.57
CA ILE A 147 4.49 4.89 0.24
C ILE A 147 3.25 4.73 -0.65
N SER A 148 3.25 5.45 -1.75
CA SER A 148 2.12 5.49 -2.70
C SER A 148 2.19 4.40 -3.78
N GLY A 149 3.35 3.80 -3.97
CA GLY A 149 3.60 2.74 -4.94
C GLY A 149 5.08 2.51 -5.14
N ARG A 150 5.41 1.57 -6.03
CA ARG A 150 6.78 1.30 -6.45
C ARG A 150 6.92 1.56 -7.95
N LEU A 151 8.08 2.06 -8.37
CA LEU A 151 8.35 2.32 -9.80
C LEU A 151 8.25 1.05 -10.66
N ASP A 152 8.69 -0.08 -10.11
CA ASP A 152 8.64 -1.40 -10.75
C ASP A 152 7.24 -2.05 -10.74
N ASP A 153 6.32 -1.58 -9.90
CA ASP A 153 4.92 -2.03 -9.86
C ASP A 153 3.99 -1.18 -10.73
N MET A 154 4.51 -0.16 -11.42
CA MET A 154 3.70 0.70 -12.27
C MET A 154 3.16 -0.08 -13.47
N LEU A 155 1.87 -0.02 -13.66
CA LEU A 155 1.15 -0.65 -14.76
C LEU A 155 0.80 0.39 -15.82
N ILE A 156 0.84 -0.03 -17.08
CA ILE A 156 0.45 0.82 -18.23
C ILE A 156 -0.62 0.08 -19.01
N VAL A 157 -1.84 0.64 -19.03
CA VAL A 157 -2.97 0.09 -19.77
C VAL A 157 -3.68 1.23 -20.50
N SER A 158 -3.95 1.05 -21.77
CA SER A 158 -4.61 2.07 -22.62
C SER A 158 -3.93 3.45 -22.58
N GLY A 159 -2.60 3.49 -22.43
CA GLY A 159 -1.81 4.73 -22.34
C GLY A 159 -1.88 5.44 -20.99
N VAL A 160 -2.53 4.86 -19.99
CA VAL A 160 -2.62 5.39 -18.63
C VAL A 160 -1.66 4.65 -17.71
N ASN A 161 -0.85 5.40 -16.97
CA ASN A 161 0.04 4.88 -15.93
C ASN A 161 -0.69 4.88 -14.59
N PHE A 162 -0.69 3.75 -13.89
CA PHE A 162 -1.28 3.65 -12.55
C PHE A 162 -0.56 2.60 -11.70
N PHE A 163 -0.81 2.65 -10.39
CA PHE A 163 -0.30 1.67 -9.43
C PHE A 163 -1.43 0.79 -8.89
N PRO A 164 -1.18 -0.49 -8.56
CA PRO A 164 -2.19 -1.37 -7.95
C PRO A 164 -2.87 -0.77 -6.72
N ALA A 165 -2.15 0.00 -5.90
CA ALA A 165 -2.70 0.68 -4.74
C ALA A 165 -3.79 1.71 -5.08
N GLN A 166 -3.72 2.37 -6.26
CA GLN A 166 -4.76 3.29 -6.72
C GLN A 166 -6.03 2.53 -7.09
N VAL A 167 -5.89 1.36 -7.71
CA VAL A 167 -7.05 0.48 -7.99
C VAL A 167 -7.69 0.04 -6.68
N GLU A 168 -6.91 -0.42 -5.70
CA GLU A 168 -7.42 -0.78 -4.37
C GLU A 168 -8.21 0.35 -3.73
N GLN A 169 -7.64 1.55 -3.73
CA GLN A 169 -8.28 2.73 -3.18
C GLN A 169 -9.64 3.01 -3.83
N SER A 170 -9.72 2.88 -5.16
CA SER A 170 -10.96 3.07 -5.91
C SER A 170 -11.99 1.98 -5.63
N LEU A 171 -11.57 0.72 -5.62
CA LEU A 171 -12.44 -0.41 -5.30
C LEU A 171 -13.09 -0.27 -3.93
N LEU A 172 -12.32 0.12 -2.92
CA LEU A 172 -12.79 0.26 -1.53
C LEU A 172 -13.71 1.48 -1.30
N LYS A 173 -13.85 2.38 -2.27
CA LYS A 173 -14.88 3.44 -2.25
C LYS A 173 -16.28 2.90 -2.59
N VAL A 174 -16.36 1.77 -3.30
CA VAL A 174 -17.65 1.19 -3.68
C VAL A 174 -18.24 0.44 -2.48
N PRO A 175 -19.41 0.86 -1.95
CA PRO A 175 -20.02 0.19 -0.81
C PRO A 175 -20.31 -1.30 -1.11
N GLY A 176 -19.95 -2.18 -0.17
CA GLY A 176 -20.13 -3.63 -0.31
C GLY A 176 -18.99 -4.36 -1.03
N VAL A 177 -18.01 -3.64 -1.58
CA VAL A 177 -16.78 -4.27 -2.10
C VAL A 177 -15.91 -4.76 -0.94
N LEU A 178 -15.39 -5.98 -1.09
CA LEU A 178 -14.50 -6.62 -0.13
C LEU A 178 -13.02 -6.40 -0.52
N PRO A 179 -12.07 -6.57 0.42
CA PRO A 179 -10.67 -6.20 0.20
C PRO A 179 -9.88 -7.19 -0.67
N ASN A 180 -10.50 -8.32 -1.06
CA ASN A 180 -9.85 -9.33 -1.88
C ASN A 180 -10.18 -9.08 -3.36
N TYR A 181 -9.14 -8.85 -4.14
CA TYR A 181 -9.25 -8.57 -5.57
C TYR A 181 -8.02 -9.08 -6.33
N GLN A 182 -8.16 -9.23 -7.63
CA GLN A 182 -7.09 -9.54 -8.57
C GLN A 182 -7.14 -8.59 -9.77
N LEU A 183 -5.98 -8.19 -10.22
CA LEU A 183 -5.76 -7.38 -11.41
C LEU A 183 -5.13 -8.26 -12.48
N ILE A 184 -5.82 -8.50 -13.56
CA ILE A 184 -5.32 -9.32 -14.67
C ILE A 184 -5.04 -8.39 -15.85
N ILE A 185 -3.79 -8.29 -16.23
CA ILE A 185 -3.37 -7.56 -17.43
C ILE A 185 -3.33 -8.56 -18.57
N GLU A 186 -4.29 -8.44 -19.47
CA GLU A 186 -4.35 -9.23 -20.70
C GLU A 186 -3.67 -8.48 -21.83
N ASP A 187 -2.71 -9.12 -22.50
CA ASP A 187 -2.05 -8.56 -23.69
C ASP A 187 -2.64 -9.23 -24.96
N HIS A 188 -3.33 -8.43 -25.76
CA HIS A 188 -3.89 -8.81 -27.05
C HIS A 188 -3.05 -8.19 -28.18
N HIS A 189 -1.95 -8.83 -28.56
CA HIS A 189 -1.06 -8.35 -29.62
C HIS A 189 -0.54 -6.92 -29.40
N GLY A 190 -0.12 -6.62 -28.17
CA GLY A 190 0.40 -5.30 -27.76
C GLY A 190 -0.68 -4.33 -27.25
N ILE A 191 -1.97 -4.68 -27.32
CA ILE A 191 -3.05 -3.91 -26.70
C ILE A 191 -3.35 -4.48 -25.33
N LYS A 192 -2.94 -3.78 -24.30
CA LYS A 192 -3.17 -4.21 -22.91
C LYS A 192 -4.54 -3.79 -22.41
N ARG A 193 -5.25 -4.72 -21.77
CA ARG A 193 -6.52 -4.50 -21.08
C ARG A 193 -6.38 -4.88 -19.62
N LEU A 194 -7.05 -4.15 -18.74
CA LEU A 194 -7.16 -4.48 -17.33
C LEU A 194 -8.50 -5.14 -17.07
N HIS A 195 -8.44 -6.35 -16.54
CA HIS A 195 -9.60 -7.04 -15.98
C HIS A 195 -9.45 -7.07 -14.46
N VAL A 196 -10.50 -6.67 -13.75
CA VAL A 196 -10.53 -6.58 -12.29
C VAL A 196 -11.54 -7.56 -11.75
N THR A 197 -11.09 -8.61 -11.08
CA THR A 197 -11.96 -9.53 -10.35
C THR A 197 -11.94 -9.15 -8.88
N VAL A 198 -13.11 -8.89 -8.28
CA VAL A 198 -13.22 -8.46 -6.89
C VAL A 198 -14.34 -9.18 -6.15
N GLU A 199 -14.06 -9.55 -4.90
CA GLU A 199 -15.09 -10.07 -4.00
C GLU A 199 -16.00 -8.95 -3.51
N ALA A 200 -17.32 -9.20 -3.50
CA ALA A 200 -18.27 -8.24 -2.99
C ALA A 200 -19.51 -8.89 -2.36
N GLU A 201 -20.24 -8.11 -1.61
CA GLU A 201 -21.54 -8.44 -1.04
C GLU A 201 -22.64 -8.47 -2.13
N LYS A 202 -23.78 -9.09 -1.81
CA LYS A 202 -24.95 -9.08 -2.68
C LYS A 202 -25.38 -7.67 -3.03
N GLY A 203 -25.62 -7.42 -4.34
CA GLY A 203 -26.10 -6.13 -4.84
C GLY A 203 -25.03 -5.26 -5.46
N VAL A 204 -23.76 -5.54 -5.25
CA VAL A 204 -22.66 -4.90 -6.00
C VAL A 204 -22.62 -5.48 -7.40
N THR A 205 -22.46 -4.63 -8.40
CA THR A 205 -22.39 -5.02 -9.82
C THR A 205 -21.04 -4.62 -10.44
N GLY A 206 -20.60 -5.32 -11.49
CA GLY A 206 -19.41 -4.94 -12.26
C GLY A 206 -19.46 -3.49 -12.73
N TYR A 207 -20.63 -3.03 -13.18
CA TYR A 207 -20.83 -1.63 -13.60
C TYR A 207 -20.49 -0.60 -12.50
N MET A 208 -20.82 -0.87 -11.22
CA MET A 208 -20.48 0.04 -10.12
C MET A 208 -18.98 0.16 -9.93
N VAL A 209 -18.28 -0.96 -10.06
CA VAL A 209 -16.81 -1.03 -9.96
C VAL A 209 -16.16 -0.33 -11.15
N GLU A 210 -16.59 -0.65 -12.38
CA GLU A 210 -16.10 -0.03 -13.60
C GLU A 210 -16.28 1.49 -13.60
N LYS A 211 -17.46 1.96 -13.18
CA LYS A 211 -17.77 3.39 -13.07
C LYS A 211 -16.81 4.08 -12.10
N GLN A 212 -16.61 3.53 -10.91
CA GLN A 212 -15.72 4.09 -9.90
C GLN A 212 -14.26 4.13 -10.39
N LEU A 213 -13.79 3.04 -11.00
CA LEU A 213 -12.44 2.97 -11.56
C LEU A 213 -12.26 3.97 -12.71
N LYS A 214 -13.26 4.16 -13.55
CA LYS A 214 -13.24 5.17 -14.61
C LYS A 214 -13.14 6.59 -14.07
N GLU A 215 -13.90 6.90 -13.03
CA GLU A 215 -13.88 8.22 -12.37
C GLU A 215 -12.50 8.53 -11.76
N ASP A 216 -11.86 7.55 -11.12
CA ASP A 216 -10.61 7.75 -10.41
C ASP A 216 -9.35 7.59 -11.28
N LEU A 217 -9.37 6.67 -12.24
CA LEU A 217 -8.20 6.32 -13.05
C LEU A 217 -8.24 6.84 -14.49
N GLY A 218 -9.42 7.30 -14.96
CA GLY A 218 -9.58 7.89 -16.29
C GLY A 218 -9.76 6.88 -17.43
N PHE A 219 -9.80 5.57 -17.15
CA PHE A 219 -10.12 4.53 -18.13
C PHE A 219 -11.07 3.48 -17.54
N SER A 220 -11.71 2.69 -18.41
CA SER A 220 -12.71 1.68 -17.99
C SER A 220 -12.08 0.29 -18.07
N PRO A 221 -11.70 -0.33 -16.95
CA PRO A 221 -11.36 -1.75 -16.95
C PRO A 221 -12.64 -2.60 -17.00
N ASP A 222 -12.49 -3.87 -17.36
CA ASP A 222 -13.57 -4.85 -17.24
C ASP A 222 -13.69 -5.28 -15.76
N GLY A 223 -14.88 -5.19 -15.18
CA GLY A 223 -15.16 -5.50 -13.77
C GLY A 223 -15.94 -6.79 -13.59
N GLU A 224 -15.36 -7.78 -12.91
CA GLU A 224 -16.01 -9.03 -12.52
C GLU A 224 -16.24 -9.08 -11.02
N ILE A 225 -17.48 -9.36 -10.62
CA ILE A 225 -17.84 -9.53 -9.21
C ILE A 225 -17.96 -11.02 -8.88
N VAL A 226 -17.25 -11.43 -7.84
CA VAL A 226 -17.32 -12.79 -7.32
C VAL A 226 -17.80 -12.80 -5.85
N PRO A 227 -18.43 -13.87 -5.38
CA PRO A 227 -18.83 -14.00 -3.98
C PRO A 227 -17.65 -13.93 -3.01
N ALA A 228 -17.90 -13.53 -1.77
CA ALA A 228 -16.91 -13.61 -0.69
C ALA A 228 -16.33 -15.03 -0.56
N GLY A 229 -15.01 -15.15 -0.43
CA GLY A 229 -14.30 -16.44 -0.32
C GLY A 229 -13.97 -17.11 -1.65
N SER A 230 -14.29 -16.49 -2.80
CA SER A 230 -14.01 -17.06 -4.14
C SER A 230 -12.54 -16.94 -4.55
N LEU A 231 -11.86 -15.87 -4.11
CA LEU A 231 -10.47 -15.64 -4.46
C LEU A 231 -9.51 -16.33 -3.48
N PRO A 232 -8.35 -16.80 -3.96
CA PRO A 232 -7.34 -17.41 -3.09
C PRO A 232 -6.88 -16.45 -1.99
N ARG A 233 -6.64 -16.97 -0.80
CA ARG A 233 -6.07 -16.22 0.32
C ARG A 233 -4.55 -16.36 0.30
N PRO A 234 -3.80 -15.24 0.35
CA PRO A 234 -2.35 -15.30 0.35
C PRO A 234 -1.82 -15.85 1.68
N GLU A 235 -0.80 -16.70 1.61
CA GLU A 235 -0.05 -17.20 2.79
C GLU A 235 1.04 -16.21 3.27
N GLY A 236 1.17 -15.06 2.61
CA GLY A 236 2.16 -14.02 2.90
C GLY A 236 1.71 -12.72 2.24
N LYS A 237 2.65 -11.99 1.63
CA LYS A 237 2.32 -10.79 0.84
C LYS A 237 1.35 -11.15 -0.29
N ALA A 238 0.28 -10.38 -0.43
CA ALA A 238 -0.72 -10.61 -1.47
C ALA A 238 -0.13 -10.33 -2.86
N LYS A 239 -0.07 -11.34 -3.71
CA LYS A 239 0.14 -11.15 -5.15
C LYS A 239 -1.20 -10.80 -5.78
N ARG A 240 -1.36 -9.57 -6.23
CA ARG A 240 -2.63 -9.05 -6.76
C ARG A 240 -2.61 -8.86 -8.27
N VAL A 241 -1.44 -8.76 -8.89
CA VAL A 241 -1.27 -8.50 -10.33
C VAL A 241 -0.82 -9.77 -11.04
N PHE A 242 -1.53 -10.10 -12.11
CA PHE A 242 -1.29 -11.25 -12.97
C PHE A 242 -1.22 -10.80 -14.42
N PHE A 243 -0.34 -11.39 -15.20
CA PHE A 243 -0.21 -11.13 -16.63
C PHE A 243 -0.65 -12.37 -17.40
N LYS A 244 -1.39 -12.15 -18.48
CA LYS A 244 -1.91 -13.21 -19.33
C LYS A 244 -1.77 -12.79 -20.80
N ASP A 245 -1.01 -13.55 -21.54
CA ASP A 245 -0.95 -13.41 -23.00
C ASP A 245 -2.18 -14.07 -23.60
N VAL A 246 -2.90 -13.33 -24.42
CA VAL A 246 -4.07 -13.81 -25.15
C VAL A 246 -3.71 -13.87 -26.63
N PRO A 247 -3.76 -15.07 -27.22
CA PRO A 247 -3.37 -15.29 -28.62
C PRO A 247 -4.25 -14.53 -29.63
#